data_2b178c0dd0ad1af53f3800ffefd29eed
#
_entry.id   2b178c0dd0ad1af53f3800ffefd29eed
#
_cell.length_a   1.000
_cell.length_b   1.000
_cell.length_c   1.000
_cell.angle_alpha   90.00
_cell.angle_beta   90.00
_cell.angle_gamma   90.00
#
_symmetry.space_group_name_H-M   'P 1'
#
loop_
_entity.id
_entity.type
_entity.pdbx_description
1 polymer ?
#
loop_
_entity_poly.entity_id
_entity_poly.type
_entity_poly.pdbx_seq_one_letter_code
_entity_poly.pdbx_strand_id
1 'polypeptide(L)'
;WSHSRLEELPALADSTWQPLPVREELPEETTVERAPTGDGTTLTISPLPSGGAHSLQEIYRENIASIVSIRGSKGDGMSLGTGVVMSEDGYIITNSHVIEGCGAVDVVLQDERVFQALLVGQDAQSDLAVLKIDCAGLTPAQFGDSTLLEVGDAVAAIGNPLGEELRGTMTDGIISA
;
A
#
# COMPACT_ATOMS: atom_id res chain seq x y z
N TRP A 1 -44.04 -36.57 -42.44
CA TRP A 1 -42.74 -36.09 -42.21
C TRP A 1 -42.86 -34.92 -41.23
N SER A 2 -42.45 -35.21 -40.01
CA SER A 2 -42.74 -34.46 -38.80
C SER A 2 -42.02 -33.10 -38.81
N HIS A 3 -42.79 -32.00 -38.73
CA HIS A 3 -42.32 -30.71 -38.34
C HIS A 3 -42.24 -30.72 -36.81
N SER A 4 -41.05 -30.79 -36.27
CA SER A 4 -40.80 -30.57 -34.86
C SER A 4 -41.01 -29.07 -34.52
N ARG A 5 -41.94 -28.87 -33.65
CA ARG A 5 -42.35 -27.59 -33.05
C ARG A 5 -41.15 -26.99 -32.32
N LEU A 6 -40.66 -25.84 -32.79
CA LEU A 6 -39.79 -24.96 -31.98
C LEU A 6 -40.65 -24.41 -30.85
N GLU A 7 -40.46 -24.90 -29.65
CA GLU A 7 -41.05 -24.32 -28.46
C GLU A 7 -40.40 -22.91 -28.28
N GLU A 8 -41.24 -21.89 -28.33
CA GLU A 8 -40.86 -20.53 -28.01
C GLU A 8 -40.40 -20.50 -26.54
N LEU A 9 -39.12 -20.21 -26.32
CA LEU A 9 -38.59 -19.88 -25.00
C LEU A 9 -39.31 -18.63 -24.49
N PRO A 10 -39.84 -18.63 -23.26
CA PRO A 10 -40.45 -17.46 -22.71
C PRO A 10 -39.45 -16.30 -22.72
N ALA A 11 -39.85 -15.13 -23.23
CA ALA A 11 -39.08 -13.92 -23.17
C ALA A 11 -38.64 -13.70 -21.73
N LEU A 12 -37.33 -13.60 -21.49
CA LEU A 12 -36.79 -13.21 -20.22
C LEU A 12 -37.41 -11.84 -19.86
N ALA A 13 -38.30 -11.87 -18.87
CA ALA A 13 -38.91 -10.66 -18.34
C ALA A 13 -37.80 -9.68 -18.00
N ASP A 14 -37.97 -8.45 -18.43
CA ASP A 14 -37.15 -7.27 -18.22
C ASP A 14 -36.66 -7.20 -16.76
N SER A 15 -35.51 -7.83 -16.51
CA SER A 15 -34.83 -7.63 -15.24
C SER A 15 -34.21 -6.24 -15.31
N THR A 16 -34.97 -5.22 -14.94
CA THR A 16 -34.43 -3.91 -14.70
C THR A 16 -33.35 -4.04 -13.61
N TRP A 17 -32.10 -4.20 -14.08
CA TRP A 17 -30.96 -4.11 -13.19
C TRP A 17 -31.01 -2.74 -12.52
N GLN A 18 -31.33 -2.71 -11.25
CA GLN A 18 -31.17 -1.51 -10.42
C GLN A 18 -29.78 -1.62 -9.77
N PRO A 19 -28.89 -0.66 -10.00
CA PRO A 19 -27.65 -0.61 -9.25
C PRO A 19 -28.00 -0.57 -7.76
N LEU A 20 -27.39 -1.44 -6.99
CA LEU A 20 -27.47 -1.38 -5.53
C LEU A 20 -27.05 0.04 -5.11
N PRO A 21 -27.76 0.66 -4.14
CA PRO A 21 -27.34 1.93 -3.64
C PRO A 21 -25.89 1.81 -3.15
N VAL A 22 -25.00 2.51 -3.82
CA VAL A 22 -23.63 2.69 -3.34
C VAL A 22 -23.77 3.40 -2.00
N ARG A 23 -23.58 2.67 -0.92
CA ARG A 23 -23.45 3.27 0.39
C ARG A 23 -22.09 3.96 0.36
N GLU A 24 -22.07 5.26 0.11
CA GLU A 24 -20.92 6.08 0.42
C GLU A 24 -20.75 6.03 1.95
N GLU A 25 -20.05 5.01 2.42
CA GLU A 25 -19.52 5.04 3.78
C GLU A 25 -18.47 6.14 3.75
N LEU A 26 -18.76 7.24 4.44
CA LEU A 26 -17.75 8.27 4.67
C LEU A 26 -16.56 7.56 5.34
N PRO A 27 -15.32 7.82 4.88
CA PRO A 27 -14.15 7.21 5.49
C PRO A 27 -14.15 7.47 7.00
N GLU A 28 -13.93 6.44 7.79
CA GLU A 28 -13.87 6.56 9.24
C GLU A 28 -12.69 7.48 9.60
N GLU A 29 -12.98 8.53 10.36
CA GLU A 29 -11.99 9.52 10.72
C GLU A 29 -10.93 8.89 11.65
N THR A 30 -9.67 8.91 11.25
CA THR A 30 -8.56 8.46 12.10
C THR A 30 -8.31 9.45 13.23
N THR A 31 -8.08 8.94 14.43
CA THR A 31 -7.74 9.72 15.63
C THR A 31 -6.28 9.56 16.04
N VAL A 32 -5.43 9.03 15.16
CA VAL A 32 -3.99 8.90 15.38
C VAL A 32 -3.40 10.28 15.70
N GLU A 33 -2.55 10.34 16.73
CA GLU A 33 -1.88 11.58 17.14
C GLU A 33 -1.08 12.16 15.97
N ARG A 34 -1.22 13.48 15.76
CA ARG A 34 -0.55 14.16 14.65
C ARG A 34 0.85 14.60 15.02
N ALA A 35 1.78 14.42 14.08
CA ALA A 35 3.12 14.99 14.16
C ALA A 35 3.04 16.53 14.17
N PRO A 36 4.01 17.20 14.80
CA PRO A 36 4.21 18.65 14.62
C PRO A 36 4.34 18.99 13.13
N THR A 37 3.91 20.19 12.74
CA THR A 37 3.97 20.67 11.35
C THR A 37 5.38 20.54 10.79
N GLY A 38 5.49 20.10 9.55
CA GLY A 38 6.67 19.61 8.87
C GLY A 38 7.96 20.41 9.09
N ASP A 39 9.04 19.65 9.18
CA ASP A 39 10.42 20.10 9.42
C ASP A 39 11.16 20.49 8.13
N GLY A 40 10.46 20.49 6.98
CA GLY A 40 11.05 20.78 5.67
C GLY A 40 11.66 19.57 4.97
N THR A 41 11.47 18.36 5.49
CA THR A 41 11.90 17.13 4.81
C THR A 41 11.27 17.02 3.42
N THR A 42 12.10 16.79 2.41
CA THR A 42 11.68 16.67 1.01
C THR A 42 12.04 15.30 0.46
N LEU A 43 11.14 14.72 -0.33
CA LEU A 43 11.40 13.49 -1.06
C LEU A 43 12.24 13.79 -2.30
N THR A 44 13.34 13.06 -2.49
CA THR A 44 14.15 13.14 -3.71
C THR A 44 13.77 12.00 -4.64
N ILE A 45 13.37 12.33 -5.87
CA ILE A 45 13.13 11.36 -6.92
C ILE A 45 14.43 11.17 -7.70
N SER A 46 14.92 9.94 -7.75
CA SER A 46 16.12 9.56 -8.50
C SER A 46 15.74 9.11 -9.91
N PRO A 47 16.57 9.37 -10.94
CA PRO A 47 16.40 8.72 -12.24
C PRO A 47 16.52 7.19 -12.07
N LEU A 48 15.89 6.45 -12.98
CA LEU A 48 16.03 4.98 -12.98
C LEU A 48 17.52 4.60 -12.94
N PRO A 49 17.90 3.58 -12.13
CA PRO A 49 19.27 3.13 -12.08
C PRO A 49 19.74 2.71 -13.47
N SER A 50 20.82 3.29 -13.96
CA SER A 50 21.47 2.91 -15.22
C SER A 50 22.38 1.70 -15.01
N GLY A 51 21.89 0.66 -14.32
CA GLY A 51 22.61 -0.58 -14.02
C GLY A 51 22.06 -1.75 -14.81
N GLY A 52 22.87 -2.80 -15.00
CA GLY A 52 22.42 -4.05 -15.60
C GLY A 52 21.30 -4.72 -14.80
N ALA A 53 20.70 -5.77 -15.38
CA ALA A 53 19.62 -6.52 -14.71
C ALA A 53 20.07 -7.02 -13.33
N HIS A 54 19.44 -6.54 -12.27
CA HIS A 54 19.61 -7.07 -10.92
C HIS A 54 18.85 -8.39 -10.80
N SER A 55 19.42 -9.35 -10.09
CA SER A 55 18.68 -10.53 -9.71
C SER A 55 17.60 -10.20 -8.67
N LEU A 56 16.52 -10.99 -8.61
CA LEU A 56 15.48 -10.82 -7.59
C LEU A 56 16.04 -10.87 -6.17
N GLN A 57 17.08 -11.69 -5.94
CA GLN A 57 17.74 -11.76 -4.63
C GLN A 57 18.50 -10.46 -4.29
N GLU A 58 19.11 -9.81 -5.25
CA GLU A 58 19.79 -8.52 -5.05
C GLU A 58 18.76 -7.44 -4.76
N ILE A 59 17.71 -7.33 -5.57
CA ILE A 59 16.59 -6.39 -5.35
C ILE A 59 16.02 -6.56 -3.95
N TYR A 60 15.73 -7.79 -3.55
CA TYR A 60 15.21 -8.08 -2.21
C TYR A 60 16.15 -7.63 -1.10
N ARG A 61 17.43 -8.03 -1.18
CA ARG A 61 18.43 -7.74 -0.14
C ARG A 61 18.67 -6.24 0.03
N GLU A 62 18.66 -5.50 -1.07
CA GLU A 62 18.91 -4.06 -1.06
C GLU A 62 17.71 -3.26 -0.52
N ASN A 63 16.49 -3.76 -0.70
CA ASN A 63 15.29 -2.99 -0.39
C ASN A 63 14.53 -3.46 0.85
N ILE A 64 14.78 -4.67 1.35
CA ILE A 64 13.98 -5.21 2.47
C ILE A 64 14.09 -4.37 3.74
N ALA A 65 15.22 -3.72 4.00
CA ALA A 65 15.42 -2.86 5.15
C ALA A 65 14.55 -1.59 5.11
N SER A 66 14.09 -1.18 3.93
CA SER A 66 13.20 -0.04 3.73
C SER A 66 11.73 -0.39 3.88
N ILE A 67 11.39 -1.68 4.05
CA ILE A 67 10.00 -2.15 4.17
C ILE A 67 9.69 -2.41 5.64
N VAL A 68 8.56 -1.90 6.09
CA VAL A 68 8.10 -2.01 7.49
C VAL A 68 6.67 -2.54 7.55
N SER A 69 6.29 -3.14 8.67
CA SER A 69 4.89 -3.49 8.93
C SER A 69 4.18 -2.35 9.64
N ILE A 70 2.96 -2.07 9.23
CA ILE A 70 2.07 -1.11 9.88
C ILE A 70 0.99 -1.90 10.63
N ARG A 71 0.77 -1.57 11.90
CA ARG A 71 -0.29 -2.12 12.76
C ARG A 71 -1.12 -0.98 13.29
N GLY A 72 -2.38 -0.91 12.87
CA GLY A 72 -3.34 0.08 13.34
C GLY A 72 -4.32 -0.53 14.32
N SER A 73 -4.56 0.12 15.46
CA SER A 73 -5.58 -0.29 16.43
C SER A 73 -6.90 0.40 16.12
N LYS A 74 -7.93 -0.39 15.80
CA LYS A 74 -9.26 0.10 15.41
C LYS A 74 -10.34 -0.57 16.26
N GLY A 75 -10.85 0.12 17.30
CA GLY A 75 -11.80 -0.47 18.24
C GLY A 75 -11.27 -1.77 18.82
N ASP A 76 -12.03 -2.87 18.66
CA ASP A 76 -11.62 -4.22 19.08
C ASP A 76 -10.80 -4.98 18.00
N GLY A 77 -10.53 -4.34 16.86
CA GLY A 77 -9.83 -4.92 15.72
C GLY A 77 -8.44 -4.35 15.51
N MET A 78 -7.75 -4.93 14.52
CA MET A 78 -6.44 -4.50 14.09
C MET A 78 -6.42 -4.39 12.56
N SER A 79 -5.86 -3.30 12.06
CA SER A 79 -5.51 -3.12 10.66
C SER A 79 -4.04 -3.48 10.47
N LEU A 80 -3.72 -4.17 9.38
CA LEU A 80 -2.36 -4.57 9.03
C LEU A 80 -2.03 -4.08 7.62
N GLY A 81 -0.80 -3.63 7.43
CA GLY A 81 -0.35 -3.16 6.13
C GLY A 81 1.16 -3.06 6.02
N THR A 82 1.60 -2.56 4.89
CA THR A 82 3.01 -2.31 4.58
C THR A 82 3.28 -0.82 4.59
N GLY A 83 4.43 -0.43 5.11
CA GLY A 83 5.00 0.91 4.96
C GLY A 83 6.35 0.87 4.27
N VAL A 84 6.72 2.00 3.68
CA VAL A 84 8.03 2.21 3.04
C VAL A 84 8.74 3.37 3.72
N VAL A 85 9.97 3.16 4.15
CA VAL A 85 10.80 4.20 4.78
C VAL A 85 11.18 5.23 3.74
N MET A 86 10.85 6.50 4.00
CA MET A 86 11.13 7.64 3.11
C MET A 86 12.43 8.36 3.49
N SER A 87 12.78 8.36 4.78
CA SER A 87 13.94 9.11 5.29
C SER A 87 14.62 8.40 6.46
N GLU A 88 15.90 8.72 6.66
CA GLU A 88 16.72 8.14 7.74
C GLU A 88 16.20 8.49 9.14
N ASP A 89 15.45 9.58 9.27
CA ASP A 89 14.94 10.11 10.53
C ASP A 89 13.51 9.65 10.87
N GLY A 90 12.91 8.76 10.04
CA GLY A 90 11.67 8.06 10.41
C GLY A 90 10.39 8.49 9.73
N TYR A 91 10.43 9.15 8.58
CA TYR A 91 9.23 9.31 7.74
C TYR A 91 8.94 8.03 6.98
N ILE A 92 7.66 7.62 6.99
CA ILE A 92 7.18 6.37 6.41
C ILE A 92 5.93 6.67 5.60
N ILE A 93 5.85 6.17 4.37
CA ILE A 93 4.65 6.21 3.55
C ILE A 93 3.92 4.87 3.63
N THR A 94 2.60 4.94 3.71
CA THR A 94 1.68 3.77 3.67
C THR A 94 0.38 4.15 2.98
N ASN A 95 -0.56 3.22 2.86
CA ASN A 95 -1.88 3.50 2.34
C ASN A 95 -2.79 4.14 3.42
N SER A 96 -3.65 5.08 3.00
CA SER A 96 -4.58 5.76 3.88
C SER A 96 -5.58 4.78 4.53
N HIS A 97 -6.09 3.80 3.75
CA HIS A 97 -7.03 2.80 4.27
C HIS A 97 -6.44 1.92 5.38
N VAL A 98 -5.10 1.76 5.45
CA VAL A 98 -4.43 0.97 6.52
C VAL A 98 -4.59 1.64 7.88
N ILE A 99 -4.65 2.97 7.93
CA ILE A 99 -4.76 3.73 9.17
C ILE A 99 -6.16 4.32 9.40
N GLU A 100 -7.07 4.11 8.46
CA GLU A 100 -8.44 4.62 8.52
C GLU A 100 -9.18 4.09 9.75
N GLY A 101 -9.76 5.01 10.54
CA GLY A 101 -10.47 4.69 11.78
C GLY A 101 -9.58 4.19 12.93
N CYS A 102 -8.25 4.23 12.78
CA CYS A 102 -7.34 3.82 13.85
C CYS A 102 -7.19 4.93 14.92
N GLY A 103 -7.13 4.51 16.20
CA GLY A 103 -6.80 5.38 17.32
C GLY A 103 -5.31 5.47 17.60
N ALA A 104 -4.55 4.44 17.23
CA ALA A 104 -3.09 4.38 17.35
C ALA A 104 -2.52 3.54 16.22
N VAL A 105 -1.30 3.86 15.81
CA VAL A 105 -0.56 3.13 14.77
C VAL A 105 0.84 2.84 15.25
N ASP A 106 1.25 1.58 15.11
CA ASP A 106 2.61 1.13 15.36
C ASP A 106 3.30 0.78 14.04
N VAL A 107 4.58 1.09 13.97
CA VAL A 107 5.49 0.67 12.92
C VAL A 107 6.44 -0.39 13.46
N VAL A 108 6.50 -1.54 12.79
CA VAL A 108 7.41 -2.63 13.14
C VAL A 108 8.50 -2.74 12.08
N LEU A 109 9.74 -2.52 12.49
CA LEU A 109 10.90 -2.62 11.62
C LEU A 109 11.27 -4.09 11.35
N GLN A 110 12.18 -4.32 10.40
CA GLN A 110 12.66 -5.67 10.06
C GLN A 110 13.38 -6.37 11.22
N ASP A 111 14.00 -5.61 12.12
CA ASP A 111 14.66 -6.10 13.33
C ASP A 111 13.72 -6.24 14.54
N GLU A 112 12.40 -6.22 14.28
CA GLU A 112 11.31 -6.38 15.25
C GLU A 112 11.15 -5.22 16.26
N ARG A 113 11.94 -4.14 16.17
CA ARG A 113 11.68 -2.94 16.95
C ARG A 113 10.34 -2.33 16.57
N VAL A 114 9.59 -1.91 17.58
CA VAL A 114 8.25 -1.33 17.44
C VAL A 114 8.28 0.11 17.88
N PHE A 115 7.71 0.99 17.07
CA PHE A 115 7.61 2.42 17.33
C PHE A 115 6.17 2.87 17.14
N GLN A 116 5.66 3.64 18.10
CA GLN A 116 4.40 4.35 17.90
C GLN A 116 4.60 5.43 16.84
N ALA A 117 3.68 5.51 15.90
CA ALA A 117 3.73 6.47 14.82
C ALA A 117 2.81 7.66 15.06
N LEU A 118 3.25 8.83 14.64
CA LEU A 118 2.45 10.04 14.54
C LEU A 118 2.02 10.25 13.10
N LEU A 119 0.80 10.74 12.88
CA LEU A 119 0.28 11.06 11.57
C LEU A 119 0.80 12.43 11.11
N VAL A 120 1.54 12.44 10.01
CA VAL A 120 1.98 13.68 9.34
C VAL A 120 0.87 14.23 8.44
N GLY A 121 0.32 13.36 7.59
CA GLY A 121 -0.78 13.70 6.69
C GLY A 121 -1.34 12.47 6.00
N GLN A 122 -2.55 12.60 5.49
CA GLN A 122 -3.21 11.56 4.71
C GLN A 122 -4.10 12.18 3.63
N ASP A 123 -4.26 11.44 2.56
CA ASP A 123 -5.20 11.73 1.48
C ASP A 123 -5.93 10.45 1.08
N ALA A 124 -7.23 10.40 1.35
CA ALA A 124 -8.07 9.25 1.04
C ALA A 124 -8.30 9.09 -0.48
N GLN A 125 -8.20 10.18 -1.26
CA GLN A 125 -8.41 10.11 -2.70
C GLN A 125 -7.26 9.41 -3.42
N SER A 126 -6.03 9.69 -3.03
CA SER A 126 -4.82 9.00 -3.54
C SER A 126 -4.49 7.72 -2.76
N ASP A 127 -5.23 7.43 -1.70
CA ASP A 127 -4.96 6.33 -0.76
C ASP A 127 -3.55 6.36 -0.19
N LEU A 128 -3.06 7.54 0.20
CA LEU A 128 -1.73 7.73 0.77
C LEU A 128 -1.80 8.32 2.18
N ALA A 129 -0.89 7.85 3.03
CA ALA A 129 -0.64 8.44 4.34
C ALA A 129 0.86 8.48 4.63
N VAL A 130 1.28 9.52 5.34
CA VAL A 130 2.65 9.68 5.82
C VAL A 130 2.64 9.66 7.34
N LEU A 131 3.47 8.81 7.88
CA LEU A 131 3.68 8.62 9.32
C LEU A 131 5.10 9.09 9.71
N LYS A 132 5.26 9.43 10.98
CA LYS A 132 6.57 9.77 11.58
C LYS A 132 6.79 8.92 12.82
N ILE A 133 7.93 8.26 12.92
CA ILE A 133 8.39 7.57 14.12
C ILE A 133 9.63 8.25 14.69
N ASP A 134 9.84 8.13 15.99
CA ASP A 134 11.05 8.61 16.67
C ASP A 134 12.16 7.54 16.58
N CYS A 135 12.77 7.48 15.40
CA CYS A 135 13.85 6.55 15.10
C CYS A 135 14.80 7.19 14.07
N ALA A 136 16.09 7.07 14.29
CA ALA A 136 17.12 7.54 13.37
C ALA A 136 17.96 6.36 12.84
N GLY A 137 18.65 6.61 11.73
CA GLY A 137 19.52 5.63 11.09
C GLY A 137 18.76 4.53 10.35
N LEU A 138 17.54 4.85 9.89
CA LEU A 138 16.80 3.96 9.02
C LEU A 138 17.40 3.94 7.60
N THR A 139 17.10 2.91 6.84
CA THR A 139 17.48 2.80 5.42
C THR A 139 16.30 3.25 4.56
N PRO A 140 16.35 4.43 3.92
CA PRO A 140 15.29 4.90 3.06
C PRO A 140 15.24 4.11 1.74
N ALA A 141 14.04 3.91 1.19
CA ALA A 141 13.88 3.45 -0.18
C ALA A 141 14.31 4.55 -1.17
N GLN A 142 14.79 4.15 -2.33
CA GLN A 142 15.00 5.06 -3.44
C GLN A 142 13.69 5.22 -4.21
N PHE A 143 13.25 6.47 -4.39
CA PHE A 143 12.04 6.78 -5.15
C PHE A 143 12.41 7.11 -6.59
N GLY A 144 11.79 6.41 -7.54
CA GLY A 144 11.97 6.57 -8.97
C GLY A 144 10.80 7.29 -9.64
N ASP A 145 11.02 7.73 -10.87
CA ASP A 145 9.98 8.32 -11.72
C ASP A 145 9.24 7.22 -12.49
N SER A 146 7.99 6.94 -12.08
CA SER A 146 7.17 5.92 -12.72
C SER A 146 6.76 6.24 -14.16
N THR A 147 6.91 7.50 -14.60
CA THR A 147 6.61 7.89 -15.99
C THR A 147 7.66 7.37 -16.99
N LEU A 148 8.80 6.89 -16.48
CA LEU A 148 9.88 6.31 -17.27
C LEU A 148 9.73 4.79 -17.47
N LEU A 149 8.74 4.16 -16.84
CA LEU A 149 8.48 2.73 -16.99
C LEU A 149 7.77 2.44 -18.32
N GLU A 150 8.18 1.36 -18.96
CA GLU A 150 7.60 0.88 -20.21
C GLU A 150 6.90 -0.47 -20.02
N VAL A 151 5.90 -0.75 -20.87
CA VAL A 151 5.25 -2.07 -20.92
C VAL A 151 6.27 -3.14 -21.24
N GLY A 152 6.34 -4.16 -20.40
CA GLY A 152 7.33 -5.24 -20.49
C GLY A 152 8.50 -5.12 -19.51
N ASP A 153 8.66 -3.97 -18.85
CA ASP A 153 9.69 -3.82 -17.81
C ASP A 153 9.45 -4.79 -16.67
N ALA A 154 10.52 -5.48 -16.26
CA ALA A 154 10.48 -6.39 -15.12
C ALA A 154 10.40 -5.60 -13.82
N VAL A 155 9.48 -6.01 -12.95
CA VAL A 155 9.26 -5.39 -11.64
C VAL A 155 9.12 -6.44 -10.54
N ALA A 156 9.38 -6.03 -9.31
CA ALA A 156 9.12 -6.83 -8.12
C ALA A 156 8.30 -6.02 -7.11
N ALA A 157 7.38 -6.67 -6.43
CA ALA A 157 6.66 -6.10 -5.29
C ALA A 157 7.13 -6.77 -4.01
N ILE A 158 7.48 -5.95 -3.00
CA ILE A 158 7.90 -6.41 -1.68
C ILE A 158 6.95 -5.81 -0.64
N GLY A 159 6.41 -6.64 0.26
CA GLY A 159 5.47 -6.17 1.27
C GLY A 159 5.25 -7.15 2.41
N ASN A 160 4.36 -6.75 3.32
CA ASN A 160 3.97 -7.51 4.52
C ASN A 160 2.44 -7.71 4.51
N PRO A 161 1.86 -8.46 3.55
CA PRO A 161 0.44 -8.43 3.24
C PRO A 161 -0.48 -8.93 4.36
N LEU A 162 0.01 -9.79 5.26
CA LEU A 162 -0.76 -10.34 6.39
C LEU A 162 -0.03 -10.17 7.73
N GLY A 163 0.77 -9.11 7.87
CA GLY A 163 1.51 -8.84 9.09
C GLY A 163 2.78 -9.68 9.24
N GLU A 164 3.10 -10.10 10.47
CA GLU A 164 4.39 -10.69 10.81
C GLU A 164 4.66 -12.05 10.17
N GLU A 165 3.62 -12.85 9.92
CA GLU A 165 3.76 -14.20 9.35
C GLU A 165 4.22 -14.20 7.88
N LEU A 166 3.89 -13.15 7.13
CA LEU A 166 4.26 -12.99 5.72
C LEU A 166 5.17 -11.77 5.49
N ARG A 167 5.93 -11.39 6.51
CA ARG A 167 6.89 -10.29 6.41
C ARG A 167 7.91 -10.52 5.33
N GLY A 168 8.11 -9.52 4.46
CA GLY A 168 9.07 -9.60 3.38
C GLY A 168 8.66 -10.50 2.22
N THR A 169 7.35 -10.73 2.03
CA THR A 169 6.88 -11.43 0.84
C THR A 169 7.28 -10.66 -0.41
N MET A 170 7.88 -11.36 -1.38
CA MET A 170 8.24 -10.80 -2.68
C MET A 170 7.53 -11.55 -3.79
N THR A 171 6.99 -10.79 -4.74
CA THR A 171 6.46 -11.31 -6.00
C THR A 171 7.08 -10.54 -7.16
N ASP A 172 7.18 -11.16 -8.32
CA ASP A 172 7.72 -10.54 -9.53
C ASP A 172 6.71 -10.57 -10.67
N GLY A 173 6.92 -9.72 -11.64
CA GLY A 173 6.07 -9.59 -12.81
C GLY A 173 6.62 -8.58 -13.80
N ILE A 174 5.75 -8.09 -14.68
CA ILE A 174 6.06 -7.05 -15.65
C ILE A 174 5.02 -5.94 -15.62
N ILE A 175 5.41 -4.76 -16.08
CA ILE A 175 4.46 -3.67 -16.38
C ILE A 175 3.60 -4.10 -17.56
N SER A 176 2.28 -4.11 -17.40
CA SER A 176 1.33 -4.58 -18.42
C SER A 176 0.51 -3.47 -19.08
N ALA A 177 0.40 -2.29 -18.48
CA ALA A 177 -0.32 -1.13 -19.01
C ALA A 177 0.14 0.15 -18.28
#